data_711008ed60d0ba5b2f8b2e0e2801de2c
#
_entry.id   711008ed60d0ba5b2f8b2e0e2801de2c
#
_cell.length_a   1.000
_cell.length_b   1.000
_cell.length_c   1.000
_cell.angle_alpha   90.00
_cell.angle_beta   90.00
_cell.angle_gamma   90.00
#
_symmetry.space_group_name_H-M   'P 1'
#
loop_
_entity.id
_entity.type
_entity.pdbx_description
1 polymer ?
#
loop_
_entity_poly.entity_id
_entity_poly.type
_entity_poly.pdbx_seq_one_letter_code
_entity_poly.pdbx_strand_id
1 'polypeptide(L)'
;MARKPPPIPKTHERTPGPRGQDTKANNELFLQEVFNTTNKLRGMHGCPALTINAELNKIAQEWANHLRDKNAMEHRPNPKFGENIFLSGGMDVTGDLPVEMWYREINSYDFQKAQFAPTAGHFTQLIWKGSKEMGSGVARKADRTWVVCNYNPPGNVVGQFKDNVPPKK
;
A
#
# COMPACT_ATOMS: atom_id res chain seq x y z
N MET A 1 30.33 -0.69 -17.58
CA MET A 1 30.32 -0.72 -16.10
C MET A 1 29.03 -0.07 -15.60
N ALA A 2 28.14 -0.85 -15.04
CA ALA A 2 26.89 -0.33 -14.46
C ALA A 2 27.22 0.50 -13.21
N ARG A 3 26.78 1.76 -13.18
CA ARG A 3 26.93 2.62 -12.00
C ARG A 3 26.07 2.07 -10.85
N LYS A 4 26.71 1.87 -9.71
CA LYS A 4 26.02 1.51 -8.47
C LYS A 4 24.93 2.57 -8.19
N PRO A 5 23.68 2.17 -7.91
CA PRO A 5 22.64 3.14 -7.59
C PRO A 5 23.06 3.96 -6.38
N PRO A 6 22.67 5.26 -6.33
CA PRO A 6 22.98 6.09 -5.19
C PRO A 6 22.38 5.49 -3.90
N PRO A 7 23.06 5.67 -2.77
CA PRO A 7 22.54 5.18 -1.50
C PRO A 7 21.17 5.81 -1.24
N ILE A 8 20.22 4.98 -0.84
CA ILE A 8 18.89 5.42 -0.38
C ILE A 8 19.14 6.42 0.76
N PRO A 9 18.54 7.63 0.73
CA PRO A 9 18.65 8.55 1.85
C PRO A 9 18.21 7.81 3.12
N LYS A 10 19.08 7.80 4.11
CA LYS A 10 18.71 7.27 5.43
C LYS A 10 17.44 8.01 5.86
N THR A 11 16.35 7.28 5.93
CA THR A 11 15.13 7.77 6.57
C THR A 11 15.51 8.37 7.90
N HIS A 12 14.98 9.55 8.21
CA HIS A 12 15.20 10.22 9.47
C HIS A 12 15.13 9.19 10.60
N GLU A 13 16.21 9.10 11.39
CA GLU A 13 16.25 8.23 12.56
C GLU A 13 15.03 8.56 13.41
N ARG A 14 14.06 7.65 13.41
CA ARG A 14 12.97 7.73 14.36
C ARG A 14 13.57 7.55 15.74
N THR A 15 13.45 8.55 16.59
CA THR A 15 13.58 8.32 18.01
C THR A 15 12.53 7.26 18.36
N PRO A 16 12.90 6.09 18.92
CA PRO A 16 11.93 5.09 19.28
C PRO A 16 10.99 5.68 20.34
N GLY A 17 9.85 6.14 19.89
CA GLY A 17 8.74 6.39 20.80
C GLY A 17 8.25 5.05 21.37
N PRO A 18 7.44 5.05 22.45
CA PRO A 18 6.88 3.83 23.00
C PRO A 18 6.20 3.06 21.88
N ARG A 19 6.59 1.78 21.73
CA ARG A 19 6.14 0.90 20.66
C ARG A 19 4.63 0.95 20.49
N GLY A 20 4.19 1.18 19.25
CA GLY A 20 2.81 0.97 18.84
C GLY A 20 1.80 2.00 19.36
N GLN A 21 2.22 3.20 19.76
CA GLN A 21 1.25 4.21 20.13
C GLN A 21 0.54 4.77 18.88
N ASP A 22 -0.78 4.67 18.92
CA ASP A 22 -1.70 5.17 17.90
C ASP A 22 -1.88 6.67 18.07
N THR A 23 -0.79 7.44 17.92
CA THR A 23 -0.80 8.89 18.00
C THR A 23 -0.97 9.50 16.61
N LYS A 24 -1.59 10.68 16.56
CA LYS A 24 -1.76 11.42 15.31
C LYS A 24 -0.43 11.64 14.59
N ALA A 25 0.61 12.09 15.30
CA ALA A 25 1.91 12.37 14.70
C ALA A 25 2.58 11.11 14.12
N ASN A 26 2.54 9.99 14.85
CA ASN A 26 3.08 8.72 14.37
C ASN A 26 2.31 8.22 13.15
N ASN A 27 1.01 8.39 13.13
CA ASN A 27 0.16 7.95 12.03
C ASN A 27 0.37 8.81 10.78
N GLU A 28 0.49 10.12 10.92
CA GLU A 28 0.79 11.01 9.80
C GLU A 28 2.13 10.66 9.15
N LEU A 29 3.18 10.43 9.94
CA LEU A 29 4.49 10.03 9.43
C LEU A 29 4.42 8.66 8.75
N PHE A 30 3.74 7.71 9.36
CA PHE A 30 3.54 6.37 8.81
C PHE A 30 2.84 6.43 7.44
N LEU A 31 1.74 7.17 7.34
CA LEU A 31 0.97 7.29 6.11
C LEU A 31 1.73 8.05 5.03
N GLN A 32 2.59 9.00 5.40
CA GLN A 32 3.49 9.66 4.45
C GLN A 32 4.50 8.66 3.86
N GLU A 33 5.03 7.76 4.67
CA GLU A 33 5.91 6.69 4.18
C GLU A 33 5.18 5.73 3.23
N VAL A 34 3.94 5.36 3.56
CA VAL A 34 3.07 4.55 2.68
C VAL A 34 2.93 5.21 1.31
N PHE A 35 2.60 6.47 1.28
CA PHE A 35 2.41 7.24 0.06
C PHE A 35 3.70 7.35 -0.77
N ASN A 36 4.80 7.74 -0.13
CA ASN A 36 6.09 7.91 -0.80
C ASN A 36 6.60 6.60 -1.40
N THR A 37 6.49 5.51 -0.65
CA THR A 37 6.93 4.19 -1.12
C THR A 37 6.07 3.69 -2.27
N THR A 38 4.76 3.90 -2.20
CA THR A 38 3.83 3.58 -3.30
C THR A 38 4.27 4.24 -4.60
N ASN A 39 4.48 5.54 -4.57
CA ASN A 39 4.84 6.29 -5.79
C ASN A 39 6.24 5.98 -6.29
N LYS A 40 7.18 5.67 -5.41
CA LYS A 40 8.50 5.19 -5.80
C LYS A 40 8.40 3.89 -6.59
N LEU A 41 7.66 2.92 -6.10
CA LEU A 41 7.50 1.62 -6.75
C LEU A 41 6.71 1.74 -8.07
N ARG A 42 5.67 2.55 -8.11
CA ARG A 42 4.94 2.85 -9.35
C ARG A 42 5.85 3.45 -10.41
N GLY A 43 6.72 4.37 -10.02
CA GLY A 43 7.70 4.99 -10.91
C GLY A 43 8.67 3.99 -11.55
N MET A 44 9.03 2.93 -10.83
CA MET A 44 9.89 1.85 -11.35
C MET A 44 9.24 1.09 -12.52
N HIS A 45 7.92 1.11 -12.61
CA HIS A 45 7.13 0.52 -13.69
C HIS A 45 6.66 1.54 -14.73
N GLY A 46 7.05 2.80 -14.58
CA GLY A 46 6.60 3.89 -15.45
C GLY A 46 5.13 4.25 -15.28
N CYS A 47 4.52 3.89 -14.17
CA CYS A 47 3.16 4.28 -13.85
C CYS A 47 3.13 5.67 -13.22
N PRO A 48 2.14 6.52 -13.58
CA PRO A 48 2.03 7.86 -13.00
C PRO A 48 1.89 7.83 -11.48
N ALA A 49 2.45 8.84 -10.81
CA ALA A 49 2.28 8.99 -9.37
C ALA A 49 0.80 9.19 -9.02
N LEU A 50 0.40 8.55 -7.92
CA LEU A 50 -0.91 8.79 -7.32
C LEU A 50 -0.90 10.12 -6.55
N THR A 51 -2.04 10.77 -6.49
CA THR A 51 -2.27 11.91 -5.60
C THR A 51 -3.09 11.49 -4.39
N ILE A 52 -2.92 12.19 -3.27
CA ILE A 52 -3.72 11.95 -2.08
C ILE A 52 -5.11 12.55 -2.25
N ASN A 53 -6.12 11.76 -1.90
CA ASN A 53 -7.50 12.18 -1.79
C ASN A 53 -7.94 12.10 -0.32
N ALA A 54 -8.33 13.24 0.26
CA ALA A 54 -8.70 13.32 1.68
C ALA A 54 -9.91 12.46 2.03
N GLU A 55 -10.87 12.34 1.12
CA GLU A 55 -12.05 11.48 1.32
C GLU A 55 -11.65 10.00 1.34
N LEU A 56 -10.74 9.59 0.47
CA LEU A 56 -10.20 8.23 0.49
C LEU A 56 -9.39 7.94 1.77
N ASN A 57 -8.67 8.93 2.29
CA ASN A 57 -7.99 8.79 3.59
C ASN A 57 -9.00 8.49 4.70
N LYS A 58 -10.11 9.23 4.72
CA LYS A 58 -11.17 9.03 5.70
C LYS A 58 -11.79 7.64 5.59
N ILE A 59 -12.12 7.23 4.39
CA ILE A 59 -12.69 5.90 4.10
C ILE A 59 -11.73 4.79 4.54
N ALA A 60 -10.46 4.90 4.19
CA ALA A 60 -9.44 3.93 4.57
C ALA A 60 -9.23 3.87 6.08
N GLN A 61 -9.20 5.03 6.76
CA GLN A 61 -9.05 5.08 8.20
C GLN A 61 -10.25 4.48 8.94
N GLU A 62 -11.46 4.74 8.49
CA GLU A 62 -12.67 4.14 9.05
C GLU A 62 -12.62 2.61 8.97
N TRP A 63 -12.18 2.08 7.82
CA TRP A 63 -12.06 0.64 7.66
C TRP A 63 -10.94 0.04 8.52
N ALA A 64 -9.78 0.69 8.59
CA ALA A 64 -8.70 0.27 9.48
C ALA A 64 -9.15 0.21 10.95
N ASN A 65 -9.90 1.21 11.40
CA ASN A 65 -10.49 1.24 12.75
C ASN A 65 -11.47 0.08 12.97
N HIS A 66 -12.32 -0.19 11.98
CA HIS A 66 -13.28 -1.31 12.02
C HIS A 66 -12.57 -2.66 12.15
N LEU A 67 -11.55 -2.89 11.34
CA LEU A 67 -10.74 -4.13 11.39
C LEU A 67 -10.04 -4.29 12.73
N ARG A 68 -9.48 -3.21 13.26
CA ARG A 68 -8.87 -3.19 14.60
C ARG A 68 -9.88 -3.59 15.69
N ASP A 69 -11.05 -2.96 15.70
CA ASP A 69 -12.06 -3.17 16.72
C ASP A 69 -12.65 -4.58 16.66
N LYS A 70 -12.81 -5.11 15.46
CA LYS A 70 -13.25 -6.48 15.22
C LYS A 70 -12.12 -7.52 15.36
N ASN A 71 -10.86 -7.06 15.38
CA ASN A 71 -9.67 -7.92 15.35
C ASN A 71 -9.71 -8.90 14.17
N ALA A 72 -9.98 -8.40 12.98
CA ALA A 72 -10.20 -9.18 11.76
C ALA A 72 -9.38 -8.63 10.58
N MET A 73 -9.26 -9.44 9.54
CA MET A 73 -8.70 -9.03 8.26
C MET A 73 -9.68 -9.45 7.16
N GLU A 74 -10.43 -8.50 6.67
CA GLU A 74 -11.44 -8.72 5.62
C GLU A 74 -11.58 -7.46 4.76
N HIS A 75 -11.91 -7.65 3.49
CA HIS A 75 -12.23 -6.55 2.60
C HIS A 75 -13.56 -5.91 2.97
N ARG A 76 -13.66 -4.59 2.73
CA ARG A 76 -14.93 -3.86 2.83
C ARG A 76 -15.95 -4.48 1.86
N PRO A 77 -17.18 -4.77 2.31
CA PRO A 77 -18.21 -5.28 1.42
C PRO A 77 -18.66 -4.20 0.42
N ASN A 78 -19.00 -4.62 -0.79
CA ASN A 78 -19.47 -3.75 -1.88
C ASN A 78 -18.54 -2.56 -2.14
N PRO A 79 -17.25 -2.80 -2.42
CA PRO A 79 -16.28 -1.73 -2.53
C PRO A 79 -16.53 -0.87 -3.78
N LYS A 80 -16.44 0.46 -3.60
CA LYS A 80 -16.43 1.42 -4.72
C LYS A 80 -15.02 1.68 -5.24
N PHE A 81 -14.02 1.37 -4.44
CA PHE A 81 -12.61 1.68 -4.69
C PHE A 81 -11.77 0.42 -4.64
N GLY A 82 -10.60 0.47 -5.25
CA GLY A 82 -9.59 -0.56 -5.02
C GLY A 82 -9.17 -0.56 -3.55
N GLU A 83 -8.68 -1.70 -3.05
CA GLU A 83 -8.32 -1.84 -1.65
C GLU A 83 -7.18 -2.82 -1.47
N ASN A 84 -6.15 -2.40 -0.75
CA ASN A 84 -5.11 -3.27 -0.20
C ASN A 84 -5.15 -3.20 1.32
N ILE A 85 -5.01 -4.34 1.97
CA ILE A 85 -5.02 -4.46 3.43
C ILE A 85 -3.75 -5.17 3.89
N PHE A 86 -3.19 -4.71 5.01
CA PHE A 86 -2.06 -5.32 5.68
C PHE A 86 -2.38 -5.47 7.16
N LEU A 87 -1.99 -6.61 7.72
CA LEU A 87 -2.04 -6.87 9.16
C LEU A 87 -0.72 -7.48 9.60
N SER A 88 -0.15 -6.94 10.66
CA SER A 88 1.04 -7.46 11.30
C SER A 88 0.86 -7.55 12.81
N GLY A 89 1.59 -8.48 13.43
CA GLY A 89 1.64 -8.63 14.88
C GLY A 89 3.07 -8.89 15.34
N GLY A 90 3.38 -8.47 16.57
CA GLY A 90 4.63 -8.78 17.25
C GLY A 90 5.86 -8.01 16.77
N MET A 91 5.71 -6.98 15.95
CA MET A 91 6.82 -6.18 15.43
C MET A 91 6.45 -4.71 15.24
N ASP A 92 7.45 -3.85 15.28
CA ASP A 92 7.31 -2.46 14.88
C ASP A 92 7.24 -2.40 13.35
N VAL A 93 6.23 -1.68 12.84
CA VAL A 93 5.98 -1.53 11.41
C VAL A 93 6.21 -0.08 11.02
N THR A 94 7.07 0.14 10.01
CA THR A 94 7.20 1.41 9.30
C THR A 94 6.27 1.42 8.08
N GLY A 95 5.92 2.60 7.57
CA GLY A 95 4.95 2.71 6.48
C GLY A 95 5.40 2.14 5.14
N ASP A 96 6.70 1.97 4.94
CA ASP A 96 7.26 1.31 3.77
C ASP A 96 7.00 -0.20 3.75
N LEU A 97 6.95 -0.85 4.93
CA LEU A 97 6.83 -2.30 5.02
C LEU A 97 5.57 -2.87 4.36
N PRO A 98 4.35 -2.40 4.66
CA PRO A 98 3.16 -2.92 4.01
C PRO A 98 3.24 -2.82 2.49
N VAL A 99 3.72 -1.70 1.99
CA VAL A 99 3.82 -1.44 0.55
C VAL A 99 4.83 -2.37 -0.11
N GLU A 100 5.98 -2.57 0.52
CA GLU A 100 7.00 -3.51 0.05
C GLU A 100 6.51 -4.96 0.07
N MET A 101 5.73 -5.34 1.08
CA MET A 101 5.12 -6.66 1.17
C MET A 101 4.12 -6.89 0.02
N TRP A 102 3.28 -5.92 -0.28
CA TRP A 102 2.39 -5.98 -1.44
C TRP A 102 3.19 -6.07 -2.75
N TYR A 103 4.26 -5.30 -2.86
CA TYR A 103 5.11 -5.28 -4.05
C TYR A 103 5.83 -6.61 -4.29
N ARG A 104 6.22 -7.34 -3.24
CA ARG A 104 6.87 -8.65 -3.37
C ARG A 104 6.01 -9.68 -4.09
N GLU A 105 4.73 -9.48 -4.16
CA GLU A 105 3.83 -10.34 -4.94
C GLU A 105 4.13 -10.29 -6.45
N ILE A 106 4.98 -9.37 -6.91
CA ILE A 106 5.51 -9.35 -8.29
C ILE A 106 6.08 -10.72 -8.69
N ASN A 107 6.66 -11.45 -7.74
CA ASN A 107 7.23 -12.77 -7.97
C ASN A 107 6.18 -13.83 -8.34
N SER A 108 4.91 -13.57 -8.02
CA SER A 108 3.76 -14.44 -8.33
C SER A 108 2.95 -13.95 -9.54
N TYR A 109 3.36 -12.86 -10.19
CA TYR A 109 2.65 -12.29 -11.31
C TYR A 109 3.29 -12.69 -12.65
N ASP A 110 2.47 -13.21 -13.56
CA ASP A 110 2.89 -13.57 -14.91
C ASP A 110 2.53 -12.43 -15.90
N PHE A 111 3.53 -11.66 -16.29
CA PHE A 111 3.37 -10.53 -17.22
C PHE A 111 2.93 -10.96 -18.63
N GLN A 112 3.20 -12.20 -19.03
CA GLN A 112 2.78 -12.71 -20.34
C GLN A 112 1.29 -13.05 -20.35
N LYS A 113 0.81 -13.72 -19.31
CA LYS A 113 -0.62 -14.01 -19.15
C LYS A 113 -1.43 -12.74 -18.90
N ALA A 114 -0.88 -11.79 -18.18
CA ALA A 114 -1.47 -10.48 -17.88
C ALA A 114 -2.93 -10.59 -17.45
N GLN A 115 -3.17 -11.36 -16.41
CA GLN A 115 -4.50 -11.60 -15.84
C GLN A 115 -4.46 -11.61 -14.32
N PHE A 116 -5.63 -11.52 -13.69
CA PHE A 116 -5.74 -11.57 -12.24
C PHE A 116 -5.14 -12.86 -11.67
N ALA A 117 -4.31 -12.71 -10.64
CA ALA A 117 -3.79 -13.81 -9.84
C ALA A 117 -4.04 -13.50 -8.36
N PRO A 118 -4.74 -14.38 -7.62
CA PRO A 118 -5.04 -14.12 -6.19
C PRO A 118 -3.78 -13.87 -5.34
N THR A 119 -2.67 -14.49 -5.71
CA THR A 119 -1.37 -14.34 -5.01
C THR A 119 -0.62 -13.07 -5.40
N ALA A 120 -1.10 -12.30 -6.35
CA ALA A 120 -0.48 -11.06 -6.83
C ALA A 120 -1.43 -9.86 -6.84
N GLY A 121 -2.61 -9.98 -6.24
CA GLY A 121 -3.65 -8.95 -6.30
C GLY A 121 -3.25 -7.63 -5.64
N HIS A 122 -2.48 -7.65 -4.57
CA HIS A 122 -1.97 -6.43 -3.93
C HIS A 122 -0.95 -5.72 -4.81
N PHE A 123 -0.04 -6.47 -5.42
CA PHE A 123 0.94 -5.93 -6.34
C PHE A 123 0.29 -5.26 -7.55
N THR A 124 -0.63 -5.96 -8.21
CA THR A 124 -1.28 -5.44 -9.42
C THR A 124 -2.11 -4.18 -9.13
N GLN A 125 -2.80 -4.13 -7.99
CA GLN A 125 -3.49 -2.91 -7.55
C GLN A 125 -2.50 -1.78 -7.25
N LEU A 126 -1.41 -2.07 -6.56
CA LEU A 126 -0.42 -1.08 -6.16
C LEU A 126 0.12 -0.29 -7.34
N ILE A 127 0.51 -0.99 -8.42
CA ILE A 127 1.09 -0.36 -9.61
C ILE A 127 0.08 -0.06 -10.70
N TRP A 128 -1.20 -0.35 -10.50
CA TRP A 128 -2.25 -0.19 -11.52
C TRP A 128 -2.23 1.20 -12.14
N LYS A 129 -1.86 1.24 -13.42
CA LYS A 129 -1.60 2.50 -14.13
C LYS A 129 -2.82 3.43 -14.15
N GLY A 130 -4.01 2.87 -14.31
CA GLY A 130 -5.26 3.60 -14.40
C GLY A 130 -5.77 4.19 -13.09
N SER A 131 -5.27 3.74 -11.94
CA SER A 131 -5.58 4.38 -10.66
C SER A 131 -4.86 5.73 -10.58
N LYS A 132 -5.55 6.77 -10.09
CA LYS A 132 -5.06 8.16 -10.07
C LYS A 132 -4.89 8.74 -8.69
N GLU A 133 -5.73 8.30 -7.76
CA GLU A 133 -5.76 8.81 -6.39
C GLU A 133 -5.69 7.67 -5.40
N MET A 134 -5.17 7.97 -4.22
CA MET A 134 -5.18 7.03 -3.10
C MET A 134 -5.49 7.71 -1.79
N GLY A 135 -5.96 6.92 -0.85
CA GLY A 135 -6.05 7.27 0.56
C GLY A 135 -5.61 6.09 1.40
N SER A 136 -5.11 6.36 2.58
CA SER A 136 -4.63 5.32 3.48
C SER A 136 -4.98 5.61 4.93
N GLY A 137 -5.09 4.54 5.71
CA GLY A 137 -5.37 4.58 7.13
C GLY A 137 -4.53 3.54 7.87
N VAL A 138 -4.24 3.82 9.13
CA VAL A 138 -3.53 2.93 10.02
C VAL A 138 -4.22 2.89 11.38
N ALA A 139 -4.37 1.70 11.95
CA ALA A 139 -4.92 1.50 13.28
C ALA A 139 -4.09 0.46 14.04
N ARG A 140 -3.94 0.64 15.33
CA ARG A 140 -3.13 -0.24 16.18
C ARG A 140 -3.90 -0.67 17.41
N LYS A 141 -3.68 -1.91 17.82
CA LYS A 141 -4.20 -2.46 19.08
C LYS A 141 -3.23 -3.51 19.60
N ALA A 142 -2.78 -3.35 20.82
CA ALA A 142 -1.74 -4.20 21.42
C ALA A 142 -0.48 -4.20 20.51
N ASP A 143 -0.02 -5.36 20.09
CA ASP A 143 1.13 -5.51 19.20
C ASP A 143 0.76 -5.58 17.70
N ARG A 144 -0.52 -5.36 17.35
CA ARG A 144 -1.04 -5.46 15.99
C ARG A 144 -1.19 -4.13 15.29
N THR A 145 -0.91 -4.13 14.00
CA THR A 145 -1.04 -2.97 13.13
C THR A 145 -1.85 -3.34 11.89
N TRP A 146 -2.93 -2.60 11.63
CA TRP A 146 -3.74 -2.71 10.42
C TRP A 146 -3.48 -1.50 9.54
N VAL A 147 -3.27 -1.75 8.26
CA VAL A 147 -3.10 -0.71 7.24
C VAL A 147 -4.07 -0.97 6.11
N VAL A 148 -4.80 0.06 5.71
CA VAL A 148 -5.74 0.02 4.59
C VAL A 148 -5.35 1.10 3.60
N CYS A 149 -5.24 0.74 2.31
CA CYS A 149 -5.13 1.69 1.21
C CYS A 149 -6.30 1.51 0.25
N ASN A 150 -6.93 2.62 -0.11
CA ASN A 150 -7.94 2.67 -1.15
C ASN A 150 -7.43 3.42 -2.37
N TYR A 151 -7.89 3.01 -3.54
CA TYR A 151 -7.44 3.52 -4.84
C TYR A 151 -8.64 3.89 -5.71
N ASN A 152 -8.54 5.00 -6.41
CA ASN A 152 -9.58 5.47 -7.32
C ASN A 152 -8.97 5.92 -8.66
N PRO A 153 -9.46 5.44 -9.82
CA PRO A 153 -10.39 4.32 -10.01
C PRO A 153 -9.84 3.00 -9.48
N PRO A 154 -10.71 2.00 -9.19
CA PRO A 154 -10.25 0.69 -8.75
C PRO A 154 -9.43 -0.02 -9.82
N GLY A 155 -8.39 -0.73 -9.37
CA GLY A 155 -7.60 -1.62 -10.21
C GLY A 155 -8.15 -3.03 -10.30
N ASN A 156 -7.34 -3.93 -10.79
CA ASN A 156 -7.65 -5.36 -10.91
C ASN A 156 -8.91 -5.65 -11.73
N VAL A 157 -9.14 -4.85 -12.77
CA VAL A 157 -10.28 -5.01 -13.67
C VAL A 157 -9.99 -6.08 -14.71
N VAL A 158 -10.86 -7.08 -14.78
CA VAL A 158 -10.73 -8.19 -15.73
C VAL A 158 -10.57 -7.67 -17.16
N GLY A 159 -9.60 -8.21 -17.88
CA GLY A 159 -9.30 -7.83 -19.27
C GLY A 159 -8.44 -6.58 -19.43
N GLN A 160 -8.05 -5.90 -18.34
CA GLN A 160 -7.29 -4.65 -18.40
C GLN A 160 -5.88 -4.75 -17.79
N PHE A 161 -5.43 -5.95 -17.43
CA PHE A 161 -4.13 -6.14 -16.76
C PHE A 161 -2.94 -5.78 -17.66
N LYS A 162 -2.99 -6.14 -18.92
CA LYS A 162 -1.89 -5.90 -19.85
C LYS A 162 -1.53 -4.40 -19.95
N ASP A 163 -2.53 -3.55 -20.01
CA ASP A 163 -2.35 -2.10 -20.17
C ASP A 163 -2.02 -1.41 -18.83
N ASN A 164 -2.38 -2.03 -17.70
CA ASN A 164 -2.29 -1.40 -16.37
C ASN A 164 -1.18 -1.95 -15.46
N VAL A 165 -0.61 -3.10 -15.79
CA VAL A 165 0.44 -3.74 -15.01
C VAL A 165 1.67 -3.98 -15.90
N PRO A 166 2.42 -2.92 -16.23
CA PRO A 166 3.62 -3.05 -17.04
C PRO A 166 4.79 -3.63 -16.24
N PRO A 167 5.72 -4.31 -16.89
CA PRO A 167 6.96 -4.74 -16.24
C PRO A 167 7.81 -3.54 -15.83
N LYS A 168 8.83 -3.76 -15.03
CA LYS A 168 9.85 -2.73 -14.73
C LYS A 168 10.45 -2.18 -16.00
N LYS A 169 10.68 -0.91 -15.96
CA LYS A 169 11.46 -0.22 -17.00
C LYS A 169 12.95 -0.43 -16.81
#